data_2e8786b5a0f04586f739e640119da25e
#
_entry.id   2e8786b5a0f04586f739e640119da25e
#
_cell.length_a   1.000
_cell.length_b   1.000
_cell.length_c   1.000
_cell.angle_alpha   90.00
_cell.angle_beta   90.00
_cell.angle_gamma   90.00
#
_symmetry.space_group_name_H-M   'P 1'
#
loop_
_entity.id
_entity.type
_entity.pdbx_description
1 polymer ?
#
loop_
_entity_poly.entity_id
_entity_poly.type
_entity_poly.pdbx_seq_one_letter_code
_entity_poly.pdbx_strand_id
1 'polypeptide(L)'
;MEDKLKEDLKNLNIPEAKIEEISKKKKFVERLKYVLDQAKVKKGDKELGLLLIQLAEKLNPAYNHRLPLLLKYVIPKDISSAQQLDAAINYLRKKGEEEIDTNEFEKIAGIGVKITPDDIRKEVNNLMNAKLDIIKKQRYNYPSLNILYDLKTKFTFFDSKLAKQIIDEEINKVLGGKNEEELKEEK
;
A
#
# COMPACT_ATOMS: atom_id res chain seq x y z
N MET A 1 -7.56 -13.87 28.83
CA MET A 1 -6.38 -13.08 28.44
C MET A 1 -5.50 -12.84 29.65
N GLU A 2 -4.21 -13.02 29.51
CA GLU A 2 -3.24 -12.80 30.57
C GLU A 2 -3.21 -11.32 31.00
N ASP A 3 -3.02 -11.08 32.29
CA ASP A 3 -2.99 -9.72 32.84
C ASP A 3 -1.88 -8.86 32.23
N LYS A 4 -0.71 -9.48 31.94
CA LYS A 4 0.41 -8.79 31.30
C LYS A 4 0.02 -8.25 29.92
N LEU A 5 -0.69 -9.05 29.13
CA LEU A 5 -1.12 -8.63 27.79
C LEU A 5 -2.13 -7.47 27.87
N LYS A 6 -3.06 -7.53 28.82
CA LYS A 6 -4.00 -6.43 29.06
C LYS A 6 -3.27 -5.14 29.44
N GLU A 7 -2.25 -5.25 30.30
CA GLU A 7 -1.44 -4.10 30.69
C GLU A 7 -0.68 -3.53 29.50
N ASP A 8 -0.06 -4.38 28.70
CA ASP A 8 0.66 -3.95 27.49
C ASP A 8 -0.28 -3.19 26.54
N LEU A 9 -1.49 -3.67 26.34
CA LEU A 9 -2.48 -3.00 25.50
C LEU A 9 -2.93 -1.66 26.09
N LYS A 10 -3.08 -1.56 27.41
CA LYS A 10 -3.38 -0.30 28.08
C LYS A 10 -2.23 0.69 27.94
N ASN A 11 -0.99 0.22 28.01
CA ASN A 11 0.20 1.05 27.83
C ASN A 11 0.34 1.56 26.39
N LEU A 12 -0.32 0.91 25.44
CA LEU A 12 -0.45 1.34 24.05
C LEU A 12 -1.72 2.19 23.83
N ASN A 13 -2.37 2.61 24.90
CA ASN A 13 -3.57 3.44 24.85
C ASN A 13 -4.74 2.83 24.06
N ILE A 14 -4.83 1.51 24.07
CA ILE A 14 -5.96 0.81 23.45
C ILE A 14 -7.17 0.90 24.38
N PRO A 15 -8.35 1.31 23.84
CA PRO A 15 -9.58 1.40 24.64
C PRO A 15 -9.97 0.04 25.25
N GLU A 16 -10.52 0.09 26.45
CA GLU A 16 -10.93 -1.11 27.18
C GLU A 16 -11.94 -1.96 26.43
N ALA A 17 -12.87 -1.32 25.72
CA ALA A 17 -13.86 -2.02 24.88
C ALA A 17 -13.18 -2.85 23.78
N LYS A 18 -12.10 -2.34 23.19
CA LYS A 18 -11.34 -3.06 22.18
C LYS A 18 -10.57 -4.22 22.81
N ILE A 19 -10.02 -4.04 23.97
CA ILE A 19 -9.32 -5.10 24.74
C ILE A 19 -10.27 -6.25 25.05
N GLU A 20 -11.49 -5.95 25.47
CA GLU A 20 -12.51 -6.97 25.74
C GLU A 20 -12.90 -7.72 24.46
N GLU A 21 -13.07 -7.00 23.35
CA GLU A 21 -13.36 -7.61 22.05
C GLU A 21 -12.27 -8.61 21.66
N ILE A 22 -11.00 -8.20 21.80
CA ILE A 22 -9.84 -9.03 21.51
C ILE A 22 -9.82 -10.27 22.40
N SER A 23 -10.11 -10.10 23.71
CA SER A 23 -10.04 -11.17 24.69
C SER A 23 -10.98 -12.35 24.37
N LYS A 24 -12.02 -12.12 23.61
CA LYS A 24 -12.97 -13.16 23.19
C LYS A 24 -12.42 -14.08 22.09
N LYS A 25 -11.33 -13.68 21.44
CA LYS A 25 -10.75 -14.41 20.29
C LYS A 25 -9.43 -15.06 20.71
N LYS A 26 -9.48 -16.25 21.29
CA LYS A 26 -8.30 -16.95 21.85
C LYS A 26 -7.12 -17.08 20.90
N LYS A 27 -7.36 -17.49 19.66
CA LYS A 27 -6.29 -17.62 18.65
C LYS A 27 -5.65 -16.29 18.33
N PHE A 28 -6.45 -15.25 18.26
CA PHE A 28 -5.95 -13.90 18.01
C PHE A 28 -5.14 -13.37 19.19
N VAL A 29 -5.56 -13.66 20.42
CA VAL A 29 -4.82 -13.28 21.62
C VAL A 29 -3.39 -13.82 21.60
N GLU A 30 -3.23 -15.09 21.25
CA GLU A 30 -1.90 -15.72 21.14
C GLU A 30 -1.06 -15.07 20.04
N ARG A 31 -1.69 -14.78 18.91
CA ARG A 31 -1.04 -14.12 17.78
C ARG A 31 -0.58 -12.71 18.16
N LEU A 32 -1.44 -11.95 18.80
CA LEU A 32 -1.13 -10.60 19.27
C LEU A 32 -0.01 -10.60 20.28
N LYS A 33 -0.05 -11.53 21.23
CA LYS A 33 1.02 -11.70 22.21
C LYS A 33 2.37 -11.93 21.53
N TYR A 34 2.40 -12.80 20.53
CA TYR A 34 3.62 -13.06 19.75
C TYR A 34 4.15 -11.79 19.10
N VAL A 35 3.28 -11.04 18.42
CA VAL A 35 3.66 -9.79 17.74
C VAL A 35 4.19 -8.76 18.73
N LEU A 36 3.52 -8.57 19.87
CA LEU A 36 3.95 -7.62 20.90
C LEU A 36 5.28 -8.02 21.54
N ASP A 37 5.49 -9.31 21.79
CA ASP A 37 6.76 -9.82 22.33
C ASP A 37 7.91 -9.57 21.33
N GLN A 38 7.68 -9.76 20.05
CA GLN A 38 8.68 -9.48 19.01
C GLN A 38 8.94 -7.98 18.86
N ALA A 39 7.91 -7.17 19.00
CA ALA A 39 8.02 -5.71 18.89
C ALA A 39 8.82 -5.09 20.02
N LYS A 40 8.81 -5.71 21.20
CA LYS A 40 9.48 -5.22 22.44
C LYS A 40 9.08 -3.79 22.81
N VAL A 41 7.87 -3.38 22.44
CA VAL A 41 7.33 -2.06 22.77
C VAL A 41 6.60 -2.15 24.10
N LYS A 42 7.06 -1.36 25.07
CA LYS A 42 6.45 -1.33 26.42
C LYS A 42 5.44 -0.22 26.59
N LYS A 43 5.51 0.82 25.75
CA LYS A 43 4.66 2.00 25.84
C LYS A 43 4.58 2.68 24.48
N GLY A 44 3.42 3.20 24.12
CA GLY A 44 3.22 3.88 22.85
C GLY A 44 1.86 4.53 22.76
N ASP A 45 1.60 5.20 21.66
CA ASP A 45 0.29 5.82 21.40
C ASP A 45 -0.71 4.82 20.80
N LYS A 46 -1.97 5.26 20.72
CA LYS A 46 -3.06 4.46 20.18
C LYS A 46 -2.83 4.06 18.72
N GLU A 47 -2.25 4.94 17.91
CA GLU A 47 -1.97 4.65 16.51
C GLU A 47 -1.02 3.46 16.37
N LEU A 48 0.08 3.46 17.11
CA LEU A 48 1.02 2.35 17.12
C LEU A 48 0.35 1.06 17.60
N GLY A 49 -0.42 1.15 18.68
CA GLY A 49 -1.16 0.00 19.22
C GLY A 49 -2.10 -0.61 18.19
N LEU A 50 -2.88 0.21 17.48
CA LEU A 50 -3.81 -0.26 16.45
C LEU A 50 -3.07 -0.89 15.26
N LEU A 51 -1.93 -0.35 14.86
CA LEU A 51 -1.11 -0.93 13.79
C LEU A 51 -0.55 -2.30 14.18
N LEU A 52 -0.10 -2.46 15.43
CA LEU A 52 0.38 -3.75 15.92
C LEU A 52 -0.75 -4.78 15.97
N ILE A 53 -1.96 -4.37 16.36
CA ILE A 53 -3.14 -5.22 16.34
C ILE A 53 -3.46 -5.65 14.89
N GLN A 54 -3.46 -4.72 13.95
CA GLN A 54 -3.68 -5.02 12.54
C GLN A 54 -2.61 -5.96 11.97
N LEU A 55 -1.35 -5.74 12.34
CA LEU A 55 -0.26 -6.60 11.92
C LEU A 55 -0.51 -8.04 12.39
N ALA A 56 -0.97 -8.21 13.64
CA ALA A 56 -1.32 -9.52 14.18
C ALA A 56 -2.50 -10.16 13.44
N GLU A 57 -3.48 -9.35 13.01
CA GLU A 57 -4.64 -9.85 12.26
C GLU A 57 -4.30 -10.28 10.84
N LYS A 58 -3.47 -9.51 10.17
CA LYS A 58 -3.27 -9.62 8.71
C LYS A 58 -2.07 -10.44 8.29
N LEU A 59 -1.02 -10.49 9.10
CA LEU A 59 0.16 -11.27 8.77
C LEU A 59 -0.06 -12.73 9.14
N ASN A 60 -0.11 -13.59 8.14
CA ASN A 60 -0.23 -15.03 8.35
C ASN A 60 1.02 -15.54 9.08
N PRO A 61 0.88 -16.43 10.08
CA PRO A 61 2.03 -17.03 10.78
C PRO A 61 3.08 -17.67 9.86
N ALA A 62 2.70 -18.13 8.68
CA ALA A 62 3.64 -18.63 7.68
C ALA A 62 4.67 -17.58 7.24
N TYR A 63 4.37 -16.31 7.44
CA TYR A 63 5.24 -15.18 7.09
C TYR A 63 5.88 -14.52 8.33
N ASN A 64 5.98 -15.24 9.46
CA ASN A 64 6.62 -14.70 10.67
C ASN A 64 8.07 -14.25 10.43
N HIS A 65 8.75 -14.85 9.46
CA HIS A 65 10.11 -14.44 9.09
C HIS A 65 10.18 -13.01 8.53
N ARG A 66 9.04 -12.45 8.10
CA ARG A 66 8.94 -11.06 7.63
C ARG A 66 8.56 -10.06 8.75
N LEU A 67 8.19 -10.56 9.92
CA LEU A 67 7.78 -9.70 11.03
C LEU A 67 8.87 -8.71 11.46
N PRO A 68 10.15 -9.09 11.59
CA PRO A 68 11.20 -8.14 11.96
C PRO A 68 11.31 -6.97 10.97
N LEU A 69 11.16 -7.23 9.67
CA LEU A 69 11.20 -6.18 8.64
C LEU A 69 10.03 -5.22 8.81
N LEU A 70 8.81 -5.73 9.01
CA LEU A 70 7.63 -4.90 9.21
C LEU A 70 7.74 -4.05 10.47
N LEU A 71 8.20 -4.64 11.57
CA LEU A 71 8.36 -3.92 12.84
C LEU A 71 9.39 -2.79 12.74
N LYS A 72 10.43 -2.98 11.93
CA LYS A 72 11.46 -1.97 11.69
C LYS A 72 10.86 -0.66 11.17
N TYR A 73 9.75 -0.73 10.43
CA TYR A 73 9.07 0.44 9.86
C TYR A 73 7.83 0.86 10.64
N VAL A 74 7.14 -0.08 11.29
CA VAL A 74 5.93 0.21 12.07
C VAL A 74 6.25 0.92 13.37
N ILE A 75 7.27 0.47 14.10
CA ILE A 75 7.62 1.03 15.42
C ILE A 75 8.00 2.51 15.32
N PRO A 76 8.89 2.94 14.40
CA PRO A 76 9.20 4.36 14.22
C PRO A 76 8.14 5.14 13.46
N LYS A 77 7.03 4.51 13.10
CA LYS A 77 5.92 5.11 12.36
C LYS A 77 6.22 5.52 10.91
N ASP A 78 7.21 4.91 10.29
CA ASP A 78 7.41 5.05 8.83
C ASP A 78 6.26 4.41 8.08
N ILE A 79 5.74 3.29 8.57
CA ILE A 79 4.42 2.78 8.23
C ILE A 79 3.47 3.29 9.32
N SER A 80 2.61 4.23 8.97
CA SER A 80 1.74 4.94 9.94
C SER A 80 0.25 4.76 9.66
N SER A 81 -0.12 4.07 8.59
CA SER A 81 -1.52 3.85 8.24
C SER A 81 -1.80 2.39 7.94
N ALA A 82 -3.07 2.00 8.10
CA ALA A 82 -3.57 0.67 7.74
C ALA A 82 -3.31 0.34 6.27
N GLN A 83 -3.48 1.32 5.40
CA GLN A 83 -3.29 1.17 3.97
C GLN A 83 -1.83 0.86 3.62
N GLN A 84 -0.89 1.57 4.24
CA GLN A 84 0.54 1.30 4.07
C GLN A 84 0.90 -0.11 4.56
N LEU A 85 0.36 -0.50 5.71
CA LEU A 85 0.59 -1.83 6.28
C LEU A 85 0.07 -2.93 5.35
N ASP A 86 -1.14 -2.77 4.81
CA ASP A 86 -1.73 -3.71 3.87
C ASP A 86 -0.88 -3.86 2.61
N ALA A 87 -0.42 -2.75 2.05
CA ALA A 87 0.44 -2.75 0.86
C ALA A 87 1.76 -3.47 1.14
N ALA A 88 2.37 -3.22 2.29
CA ALA A 88 3.61 -3.88 2.71
C ALA A 88 3.43 -5.39 2.88
N ILE A 89 2.37 -5.81 3.57
CA ILE A 89 2.07 -7.23 3.80
C ILE A 89 1.79 -7.95 2.48
N ASN A 90 1.01 -7.34 1.59
CA ASN A 90 0.69 -7.92 0.29
C ASN A 90 1.94 -8.11 -0.57
N TYR A 91 2.84 -7.12 -0.56
CA TYR A 91 4.11 -7.22 -1.27
C TYR A 91 4.95 -8.39 -0.75
N LEU A 92 5.11 -8.49 0.57
CA LEU A 92 5.89 -9.55 1.20
C LEU A 92 5.29 -10.93 0.94
N ARG A 93 3.96 -11.03 0.92
CA ARG A 93 3.26 -12.28 0.63
C ARG A 93 3.53 -12.73 -0.81
N LYS A 94 3.53 -11.82 -1.77
CA LYS A 94 3.83 -12.11 -3.18
C LYS A 94 5.28 -12.55 -3.38
N LYS A 95 6.20 -11.98 -2.62
CA LYS A 95 7.62 -12.35 -2.67
C LYS A 95 7.91 -13.70 -2.02
N GLY A 96 7.07 -14.16 -1.09
CA GLY A 96 7.28 -15.41 -0.38
C GLY A 96 8.58 -15.40 0.40
N GLU A 97 9.53 -16.28 0.04
CA GLU A 97 10.84 -16.37 0.67
C GLU A 97 11.95 -15.68 -0.14
N GLU A 98 11.60 -15.05 -1.27
CA GLU A 98 12.57 -14.34 -2.10
C GLU A 98 13.22 -13.18 -1.34
N GLU A 99 14.42 -12.83 -1.76
CA GLU A 99 15.13 -11.67 -1.21
C GLU A 99 14.36 -10.38 -1.51
N ILE A 100 14.33 -9.47 -0.53
CA ILE A 100 13.57 -8.24 -0.63
C ILE A 100 14.50 -7.08 -1.03
N ASP A 101 14.14 -6.38 -2.10
CA ASP A 101 14.72 -5.10 -2.44
C ASP A 101 14.09 -4.03 -1.53
N THR A 102 14.88 -3.49 -0.63
CA THR A 102 14.43 -2.51 0.36
C THR A 102 13.84 -1.27 -0.30
N ASN A 103 14.43 -0.80 -1.39
CA ASN A 103 13.93 0.38 -2.11
C ASN A 103 12.57 0.13 -2.73
N GLU A 104 12.38 -1.03 -3.34
CA GLU A 104 11.09 -1.44 -3.91
C GLU A 104 10.03 -1.57 -2.81
N PHE A 105 10.39 -2.21 -1.71
CA PHE A 105 9.51 -2.36 -0.56
C PHE A 105 9.04 -1.01 -0.02
N GLU A 106 9.96 -0.07 0.18
CA GLU A 106 9.66 1.26 0.67
C GLU A 106 8.73 2.03 -0.27
N LYS A 107 8.96 1.95 -1.59
CA LYS A 107 8.09 2.58 -2.58
C LYS A 107 6.67 2.02 -2.53
N ILE A 108 6.53 0.71 -2.48
CA ILE A 108 5.22 0.04 -2.47
C ILE A 108 4.46 0.36 -1.18
N ALA A 109 5.14 0.41 -0.04
CA ALA A 109 4.54 0.73 1.24
C ALA A 109 4.36 2.24 1.48
N GLY A 110 4.78 3.09 0.55
CA GLY A 110 4.67 4.54 0.70
C GLY A 110 5.58 5.12 1.79
N ILE A 111 6.73 4.49 2.03
CA ILE A 111 7.65 4.86 3.10
C ILE A 111 8.68 5.86 2.59
N GLY A 112 8.59 7.12 3.06
CA GLY A 112 9.62 8.14 2.87
C GLY A 112 9.98 8.47 1.42
N VAL A 113 9.68 7.60 0.48
CA VAL A 113 9.99 7.79 -0.94
C VAL A 113 8.76 8.29 -1.64
N LYS A 114 8.83 9.51 -2.13
CA LYS A 114 7.76 10.06 -2.95
C LYS A 114 7.89 9.50 -4.35
N ILE A 115 6.82 8.96 -4.88
CA ILE A 115 6.74 8.60 -6.30
C ILE A 115 6.82 9.92 -7.09
N THR A 116 7.87 10.08 -7.88
CA THR A 116 8.11 11.30 -8.64
C THR A 116 7.25 11.34 -9.92
N PRO A 117 7.02 12.53 -10.51
CA PRO A 117 6.37 12.62 -11.82
C PRO A 117 7.08 11.79 -12.89
N ASP A 118 8.42 11.71 -12.84
CA ASP A 118 9.18 10.90 -13.79
C ASP A 118 8.92 9.40 -13.61
N ASP A 119 8.81 8.92 -12.37
CA ASP A 119 8.44 7.53 -12.08
C ASP A 119 7.07 7.19 -12.67
N ILE A 120 6.10 8.10 -12.50
CA ILE A 120 4.74 7.93 -13.04
C ILE A 120 4.79 7.91 -14.57
N ARG A 121 5.49 8.85 -15.19
CA ARG A 121 5.60 8.96 -16.65
C ARG A 121 6.22 7.72 -17.26
N LYS A 122 7.29 7.22 -16.68
CA LYS A 122 7.97 6.01 -17.13
C LYS A 122 7.04 4.80 -17.10
N GLU A 123 6.31 4.61 -16.00
CA GLU A 123 5.38 3.48 -15.89
C GLU A 123 4.16 3.64 -16.81
N VAL A 124 3.65 4.87 -16.94
CA VAL A 124 2.56 5.16 -17.89
C VAL A 124 2.99 4.77 -19.31
N ASN A 125 4.20 5.14 -19.73
CA ASN A 125 4.71 4.77 -21.04
C ASN A 125 4.84 3.25 -21.22
N ASN A 126 5.28 2.54 -20.18
CA ASN A 126 5.35 1.08 -20.21
C ASN A 126 3.95 0.46 -20.38
N LEU A 127 2.97 0.95 -19.65
CA LEU A 127 1.59 0.47 -19.73
C LEU A 127 0.96 0.78 -21.09
N MET A 128 1.21 1.97 -21.62
CA MET A 128 0.72 2.39 -22.93
C MET A 128 1.34 1.57 -24.05
N ASN A 129 2.62 1.27 -23.98
CA ASN A 129 3.31 0.45 -25.00
C ASN A 129 2.67 -0.94 -25.12
N ALA A 130 2.25 -1.52 -24.01
CA ALA A 130 1.56 -2.81 -24.00
C ALA A 130 0.19 -2.76 -24.68
N LYS A 131 -0.43 -1.58 -24.78
CA LYS A 131 -1.78 -1.37 -25.32
C LYS A 131 -1.80 -0.39 -26.51
N LEU A 132 -0.64 -0.15 -27.10
CA LEU A 132 -0.47 0.88 -28.12
C LEU A 132 -1.40 0.72 -29.31
N ASP A 133 -1.59 -0.49 -29.82
CA ASP A 133 -2.46 -0.76 -30.96
C ASP A 133 -3.91 -0.39 -30.68
N ILE A 134 -4.39 -0.71 -29.46
CA ILE A 134 -5.76 -0.39 -29.04
C ILE A 134 -5.92 1.13 -28.92
N ILE A 135 -4.93 1.80 -28.32
CA ILE A 135 -4.94 3.25 -28.13
C ILE A 135 -4.97 3.97 -29.49
N LYS A 136 -4.14 3.55 -30.44
CA LYS A 136 -4.12 4.12 -31.79
C LYS A 136 -5.43 3.89 -32.55
N LYS A 137 -6.07 2.74 -32.33
CA LYS A 137 -7.35 2.40 -32.97
C LYS A 137 -8.49 3.22 -32.39
N GLN A 138 -8.60 3.32 -31.07
CA GLN A 138 -9.67 4.02 -30.39
C GLN A 138 -9.43 5.52 -30.24
N ARG A 139 -8.18 5.94 -30.32
CA ARG A 139 -7.75 7.33 -30.15
C ARG A 139 -8.26 7.90 -28.82
N TYR A 140 -8.85 9.08 -28.81
CA TYR A 140 -9.36 9.74 -27.60
C TYR A 140 -10.60 9.08 -26.99
N ASN A 141 -11.17 8.10 -27.65
CA ASN A 141 -12.23 7.27 -27.08
C ASN A 141 -11.67 6.17 -26.16
N TYR A 142 -10.36 5.93 -26.19
CA TYR A 142 -9.73 4.99 -25.27
C TYR A 142 -9.88 5.48 -23.83
N PRO A 143 -10.42 4.64 -22.90
CA PRO A 143 -10.62 5.06 -21.54
C PRO A 143 -9.28 5.23 -20.81
N SER A 144 -8.85 6.48 -20.62
CA SER A 144 -7.60 6.79 -19.90
C SER A 144 -7.57 6.24 -18.46
N LEU A 145 -8.76 6.07 -17.85
CA LEU A 145 -8.89 5.48 -16.52
C LEU A 145 -8.36 4.03 -16.46
N ASN A 146 -8.36 3.30 -17.58
CA ASN A 146 -7.78 1.96 -17.63
C ASN A 146 -6.27 2.00 -17.31
N ILE A 147 -5.57 3.01 -17.85
CA ILE A 147 -4.15 3.20 -17.54
C ILE A 147 -3.96 3.55 -16.06
N LEU A 148 -4.84 4.41 -15.53
CA LEU A 148 -4.79 4.78 -14.11
C LEU A 148 -5.00 3.56 -13.19
N TYR A 149 -5.95 2.70 -13.52
CA TYR A 149 -6.20 1.47 -12.75
C TYR A 149 -4.99 0.53 -12.81
N ASP A 150 -4.39 0.36 -13.97
CA ASP A 150 -3.18 -0.45 -14.13
C ASP A 150 -2.02 0.15 -13.33
N LEU A 151 -1.89 1.48 -13.32
CA LEU A 151 -0.88 2.19 -12.53
C LEU A 151 -1.04 1.92 -11.04
N LYS A 152 -2.28 1.86 -10.55
CA LYS A 152 -2.59 1.56 -9.15
C LYS A 152 -2.19 0.14 -8.72
N THR A 153 -2.04 -0.77 -9.66
CA THR A 153 -1.53 -2.11 -9.36
C THR A 153 -0.01 -2.09 -9.13
N LYS A 154 0.68 -1.11 -9.72
CA LYS A 154 2.14 -0.95 -9.58
C LYS A 154 2.50 -0.04 -8.40
N PHE A 155 1.82 1.10 -8.27
CA PHE A 155 2.06 2.08 -7.22
C PHE A 155 0.80 2.28 -6.39
N THR A 156 0.87 1.99 -5.09
CA THR A 156 -0.27 2.18 -4.17
C THR A 156 -0.41 3.64 -3.74
N PHE A 157 0.71 4.34 -3.59
CA PHE A 157 0.76 5.69 -3.03
C PHE A 157 1.37 6.67 -4.03
N PHE A 158 0.51 7.42 -4.72
CA PHE A 158 0.91 8.45 -5.67
C PHE A 158 -0.22 9.48 -5.84
N ASP A 159 0.10 10.63 -6.41
CA ASP A 159 -0.88 11.67 -6.70
C ASP A 159 -1.70 11.28 -7.94
N SER A 160 -2.96 10.93 -7.72
CA SER A 160 -3.86 10.48 -8.79
C SER A 160 -4.19 11.58 -9.80
N LYS A 161 -4.26 12.84 -9.37
CA LYS A 161 -4.51 13.98 -10.27
C LYS A 161 -3.33 14.19 -11.21
N LEU A 162 -2.13 14.15 -10.66
CA LEU A 162 -0.90 14.26 -11.44
C LEU A 162 -0.78 13.08 -12.41
N ALA A 163 -1.08 11.87 -11.96
CA ALA A 163 -1.05 10.68 -12.79
C ALA A 163 -2.01 10.80 -13.98
N LYS A 164 -3.22 11.27 -13.74
CA LYS A 164 -4.21 11.46 -14.81
C LYS A 164 -3.73 12.51 -15.83
N GLN A 165 -3.15 13.60 -15.36
CA GLN A 165 -2.58 14.63 -16.23
C GLN A 165 -1.47 14.05 -17.11
N ILE A 166 -0.56 13.27 -16.53
CA ILE A 166 0.53 12.63 -17.27
C ILE A 166 -0.02 11.63 -18.30
N ILE A 167 -1.02 10.84 -17.93
CA ILE A 167 -1.67 9.90 -18.85
C ILE A 167 -2.25 10.64 -20.06
N ASP A 168 -2.98 11.72 -19.83
CA ASP A 168 -3.58 12.51 -20.90
C ASP A 168 -2.51 13.14 -21.79
N GLU A 169 -1.43 13.65 -21.23
CA GLU A 169 -0.29 14.20 -21.97
C GLU A 169 0.37 13.13 -22.85
N GLU A 170 0.61 11.94 -22.31
CA GLU A 170 1.27 10.86 -23.06
C GLU A 170 0.37 10.29 -24.16
N ILE A 171 -0.92 10.17 -23.91
CA ILE A 171 -1.89 9.77 -24.95
C ILE A 171 -1.88 10.81 -26.07
N ASN A 172 -1.91 12.09 -25.72
CA ASN A 172 -1.87 13.18 -26.70
C ASN A 172 -0.58 13.17 -27.54
N LYS A 173 0.56 12.86 -26.96
CA LYS A 173 1.83 12.72 -27.68
C LYS A 173 1.77 11.59 -28.71
N VAL A 174 1.20 10.45 -28.33
CA VAL A 174 1.09 9.27 -29.20
C VAL A 174 0.13 9.55 -30.36
N LEU A 175 -0.99 10.24 -30.10
CA LEU A 175 -2.02 10.51 -31.10
C LEU A 175 -1.78 11.77 -31.92
N GLY A 176 -0.86 12.64 -31.49
CA GLY A 176 -0.52 13.87 -32.22
C GLY A 176 -1.57 14.96 -32.17
N GLY A 177 -2.53 14.88 -31.24
CA GLY A 177 -3.61 15.85 -31.11
C GLY A 177 -4.92 15.34 -31.69
N LYS A 178 -6.02 16.03 -31.39
CA LYS A 178 -7.36 15.70 -31.86
C LYS A 178 -7.53 16.04 -33.32
N ASN A 179 -8.22 15.16 -34.06
CA ASN A 179 -8.61 15.42 -35.47
C ASN A 179 -9.90 16.26 -35.52
N GLU A 180 -10.35 16.63 -36.75
CA GLU A 180 -11.52 17.47 -36.91
C GLU A 180 -12.81 16.89 -36.33
N GLU A 181 -13.02 15.57 -36.48
CA GLU A 181 -14.19 14.89 -35.92
C GLU A 181 -14.19 14.91 -34.42
N GLU A 182 -13.06 14.67 -33.81
CA GLU A 182 -12.89 14.70 -32.35
C GLU A 182 -13.12 16.09 -31.77
N LEU A 183 -12.69 17.13 -32.50
CA LEU A 183 -12.93 18.53 -32.11
C LEU A 183 -14.42 18.93 -32.21
N LYS A 184 -15.13 18.38 -33.16
CA LYS A 184 -16.58 18.60 -33.33
C LYS A 184 -17.39 17.97 -32.21
N GLU A 185 -16.99 16.79 -31.71
CA GLU A 185 -17.66 16.08 -30.62
C GLU A 185 -17.54 16.82 -29.27
N GLU A 186 -16.53 17.68 -29.11
CA GLU A 186 -16.38 18.50 -27.90
C GLU A 186 -17.34 19.66 -27.80
N LYS A 187 -18.01 20.02 -28.87
CA LYS A 187 -19.02 21.07 -28.90
C LYS A 187 -20.41 20.47 -28.72
#